data_7fff2770628b837c192e068a52540870
#
_entry.id   7fff2770628b837c192e068a52540870
#
_cell.length_a   1.000
_cell.length_b   1.000
_cell.length_c   1.000
_cell.angle_alpha   90.00
_cell.angle_beta   90.00
_cell.angle_gamma   90.00
#
_symmetry.space_group_name_H-M   'P 1'
#
loop_
_entity.id
_entity.type
_entity.pdbx_description
1 polymer ?
#
loop_
_entity_poly.entity_id
_entity_poly.type
_entity_poly.pdbx_seq_one_letter_code
_entity_poly.pdbx_strand_id
1 'polypeptide(L)'
;MLTVDQVKELVGEIKDPIIDVPLKETEGIVEVSIKEEKEHVSVKLAMAQLGGAPQLDLQMAVVNALKENGAKTVGIRFETLPEEKVNQFKPKEENKPKTIEGLLSQNNPVEFIAIASGKGGVGKSTVAVNLAVALAREGKKVGLVDADIYGFSVPDMMGIDENPGIKGKEVIPVERHGVKVISMAFFVEENAPVIWRGPMLGKMLTNFFTEVKWGDIEYLILDLPPGTGDVALDVHTMLPSSKEIIVTTPHPTAAFVAARAGAMAKHTDHSILGVIENMSYFESKETGNKEYVFGKGGGTKLADELNTQLLGELPLEQPSWNPKDFAPSIYQSDDRLGKIYSSIAQKVIAATNK
;
A
#
# COMPACT_ATOMS: atom_id res chain seq x y z
N MET A 1 -46.89 17.47 6.03
CA MET A 1 -45.90 18.44 5.49
C MET A 1 -44.89 18.72 6.60
N LEU A 2 -43.59 18.66 6.31
CA LEU A 2 -42.56 18.89 7.32
C LEU A 2 -42.56 20.35 7.77
N THR A 3 -42.38 20.58 9.07
CA THR A 3 -42.15 21.93 9.62
C THR A 3 -40.64 22.18 9.76
N VAL A 4 -40.23 23.44 9.89
CA VAL A 4 -38.81 23.81 10.10
C VAL A 4 -38.23 23.11 11.32
N ASP A 5 -39.01 23.01 12.42
CA ASP A 5 -38.55 22.37 13.65
C ASP A 5 -38.39 20.85 13.47
N GLN A 6 -39.30 20.20 12.76
CA GLN A 6 -39.15 18.77 12.43
C GLN A 6 -37.93 18.49 11.53
N VAL A 7 -37.64 19.38 10.57
CA VAL A 7 -36.42 19.25 9.75
C VAL A 7 -35.16 19.42 10.61
N LYS A 8 -35.15 20.39 11.53
CA LYS A 8 -34.03 20.59 12.45
C LYS A 8 -33.82 19.39 13.38
N GLU A 9 -34.90 18.78 13.86
CA GLU A 9 -34.82 17.60 14.71
C GLU A 9 -34.26 16.39 13.94
N LEU A 10 -34.83 16.09 12.77
CA LEU A 10 -34.39 14.96 11.92
C LEU A 10 -32.94 15.09 11.47
N VAL A 11 -32.56 16.25 10.95
CA VAL A 11 -31.21 16.50 10.45
C VAL A 11 -30.22 16.66 11.61
N GLY A 12 -30.67 17.15 12.75
CA GLY A 12 -29.85 17.37 13.94
C GLY A 12 -29.27 16.08 14.54
N GLU A 13 -29.98 14.98 14.42
CA GLU A 13 -29.51 13.67 14.91
C GLU A 13 -28.45 13.03 13.98
N ILE A 14 -28.31 13.51 12.75
CA ILE A 14 -27.31 13.02 11.82
C ILE A 14 -25.94 13.52 12.24
N LYS A 15 -24.96 12.62 12.31
CA LYS A 15 -23.59 12.95 12.73
C LYS A 15 -22.77 13.50 11.57
N ASP A 16 -21.92 14.47 11.89
CA ASP A 16 -20.82 14.86 10.99
C ASP A 16 -19.83 13.69 10.89
N PRO A 17 -19.57 13.15 9.69
CA PRO A 17 -18.73 11.95 9.51
C PRO A 17 -17.27 12.15 9.92
N ILE A 18 -16.80 13.39 10.04
CA ILE A 18 -15.40 13.70 10.37
C ILE A 18 -15.16 13.70 11.89
N ILE A 19 -16.10 14.25 12.66
CA ILE A 19 -15.95 14.41 14.11
C ILE A 19 -16.86 13.46 14.90
N ASP A 20 -17.72 12.68 14.23
CA ASP A 20 -18.68 11.71 14.81
C ASP A 20 -19.62 12.31 15.86
N VAL A 21 -20.00 13.58 15.69
CA VAL A 21 -20.87 14.34 16.59
C VAL A 21 -22.15 14.75 15.86
N PRO A 22 -23.34 14.64 16.49
CA PRO A 22 -24.60 15.08 15.89
C PRO A 22 -24.58 16.54 15.47
N LEU A 23 -25.17 16.87 14.30
CA LEU A 23 -25.22 18.24 13.77
C LEU A 23 -25.89 19.24 14.70
N LYS A 24 -26.81 18.80 15.57
CA LYS A 24 -27.44 19.66 16.60
C LYS A 24 -26.44 20.13 17.65
N GLU A 25 -25.47 19.30 18.01
CA GLU A 25 -24.45 19.61 19.03
C GLU A 25 -23.35 20.52 18.48
N THR A 26 -23.01 20.37 17.20
CA THR A 26 -22.03 21.23 16.52
C THR A 26 -22.61 22.55 16.04
N GLU A 27 -23.92 22.77 16.20
CA GLU A 27 -24.68 23.85 15.53
C GLU A 27 -24.46 23.80 14.00
N GLY A 28 -24.32 22.59 13.45
CA GLY A 28 -24.05 22.35 12.04
C GLY A 28 -25.25 22.59 11.11
N ILE A 29 -26.45 22.90 11.65
CA ILE A 29 -27.60 23.32 10.86
C ILE A 29 -27.66 24.83 10.83
N VAL A 30 -27.20 25.43 9.76
CA VAL A 30 -27.08 26.90 9.62
C VAL A 30 -28.40 27.54 9.23
N GLU A 31 -29.10 26.94 8.27
CA GLU A 31 -30.35 27.50 7.74
C GLU A 31 -31.27 26.38 7.24
N VAL A 32 -32.56 26.53 7.48
CA VAL A 32 -33.61 25.64 6.94
C VAL A 32 -34.68 26.51 6.30
N SER A 33 -35.05 26.22 5.05
CA SER A 33 -36.15 26.86 4.36
C SER A 33 -37.02 25.82 3.64
N ILE A 34 -38.34 26.03 3.70
CA ILE A 34 -39.33 25.13 3.11
C ILE A 34 -40.21 25.94 2.12
N LYS A 35 -40.33 25.43 0.91
CA LYS A 35 -41.25 25.95 -0.11
C LYS A 35 -42.45 25.01 -0.18
N GLU A 36 -43.51 25.36 0.51
CA GLU A 36 -44.72 24.54 0.71
C GLU A 36 -45.36 24.10 -0.63
N GLU A 37 -45.49 25.05 -1.59
CA GLU A 37 -46.10 24.78 -2.90
C GLU A 37 -45.39 23.69 -3.70
N LYS A 38 -44.10 23.46 -3.44
CA LYS A 38 -43.25 22.48 -4.17
C LYS A 38 -42.83 21.31 -3.31
N GLU A 39 -43.25 21.25 -2.05
CA GLU A 39 -42.79 20.28 -1.04
C GLU A 39 -41.24 20.14 -1.09
N HIS A 40 -40.57 21.31 -1.25
CA HIS A 40 -39.12 21.40 -1.36
C HIS A 40 -38.52 21.89 -0.04
N VAL A 41 -37.56 21.09 0.49
CA VAL A 41 -36.80 21.45 1.69
C VAL A 41 -35.39 21.84 1.28
N SER A 42 -34.93 23.00 1.70
CA SER A 42 -33.55 23.45 1.48
C SER A 42 -32.86 23.60 2.84
N VAL A 43 -31.69 22.97 2.98
CA VAL A 43 -30.91 22.99 4.21
C VAL A 43 -29.49 23.48 3.90
N LYS A 44 -29.01 24.40 4.75
CA LYS A 44 -27.60 24.81 4.74
C LYS A 44 -26.90 24.19 5.94
N LEU A 45 -25.87 23.42 5.70
CA LEU A 45 -25.15 22.66 6.71
C LEU A 45 -23.69 23.10 6.80
N ALA A 46 -23.20 23.22 8.02
CA ALA A 46 -21.78 23.39 8.30
C ALA A 46 -21.21 22.06 8.78
N MET A 47 -20.05 21.64 8.21
CA MET A 47 -19.37 20.40 8.58
C MET A 47 -17.87 20.67 8.79
N ALA A 48 -17.20 19.74 9.48
CA ALA A 48 -15.80 19.91 9.88
C ALA A 48 -14.82 20.05 8.71
N GLN A 49 -15.10 19.42 7.58
CA GLN A 49 -14.26 19.53 6.36
C GLN A 49 -15.12 19.33 5.12
N LEU A 50 -14.97 20.20 4.12
CA LEU A 50 -15.65 20.08 2.83
C LEU A 50 -14.91 19.16 1.88
N GLY A 51 -15.68 18.48 1.02
CA GLY A 51 -15.18 17.63 -0.07
C GLY A 51 -15.01 16.17 0.31
N GLY A 52 -14.86 15.33 -0.73
CA GLY A 52 -14.63 13.89 -0.58
C GLY A 52 -15.84 13.06 -0.17
N ALA A 53 -15.59 11.80 0.17
CA ALA A 53 -16.62 10.84 0.58
C ALA A 53 -17.45 11.29 1.80
N PRO A 54 -16.85 11.87 2.86
CA PRO A 54 -17.62 12.30 4.04
C PRO A 54 -18.73 13.30 3.72
N GLN A 55 -18.49 14.25 2.82
CA GLN A 55 -19.52 15.20 2.40
C GLN A 55 -20.65 14.53 1.64
N LEU A 56 -20.33 13.54 0.79
CA LEU A 56 -21.34 12.78 0.05
C LEU A 56 -22.15 11.89 0.99
N ASP A 57 -21.53 11.26 1.97
CA ASP A 57 -22.20 10.44 2.96
C ASP A 57 -23.20 11.27 3.79
N LEU A 58 -22.77 12.45 4.26
CA LEU A 58 -23.64 13.37 4.98
C LEU A 58 -24.79 13.86 4.08
N GLN A 59 -24.50 14.19 2.83
CA GLN A 59 -25.52 14.58 1.86
C GLN A 59 -26.57 13.50 1.65
N MET A 60 -26.15 12.26 1.45
CA MET A 60 -27.05 11.13 1.25
C MET A 60 -27.89 10.85 2.49
N ALA A 61 -27.29 10.88 3.68
CA ALA A 61 -28.00 10.67 4.94
C ALA A 61 -29.10 11.71 5.14
N VAL A 62 -28.82 12.99 4.90
CA VAL A 62 -29.78 14.09 5.03
C VAL A 62 -30.89 14.00 3.98
N VAL A 63 -30.55 13.69 2.72
CA VAL A 63 -31.53 13.52 1.63
C VAL A 63 -32.48 12.38 1.95
N ASN A 64 -31.95 11.24 2.39
CA ASN A 64 -32.77 10.08 2.73
C ASN A 64 -33.70 10.37 3.90
N ALA A 65 -33.18 10.92 4.99
CA ALA A 65 -33.98 11.27 6.17
C ALA A 65 -35.14 12.21 5.84
N LEU A 66 -34.89 13.23 5.02
CA LEU A 66 -35.93 14.19 4.64
C LEU A 66 -36.94 13.62 3.64
N LYS A 67 -36.53 12.80 2.70
CA LYS A 67 -37.43 12.14 1.74
C LYS A 67 -38.34 11.10 2.39
N GLU A 68 -37.79 10.30 3.30
CA GLU A 68 -38.59 9.32 4.08
C GLU A 68 -39.65 9.98 4.94
N ASN A 69 -39.44 11.24 5.33
CA ASN A 69 -40.37 12.02 6.12
C ASN A 69 -41.24 13.01 5.29
N GLY A 70 -41.30 12.82 3.96
CA GLY A 70 -42.28 13.44 3.08
C GLY A 70 -41.82 14.66 2.28
N ALA A 71 -40.50 14.93 2.20
CA ALA A 71 -39.98 15.93 1.29
C ALA A 71 -39.91 15.35 -0.15
N LYS A 72 -40.50 16.01 -1.14
CA LYS A 72 -40.38 15.57 -2.55
C LYS A 72 -39.02 15.87 -3.14
N THR A 73 -38.46 17.04 -2.82
CA THR A 73 -37.15 17.46 -3.28
C THR A 73 -36.36 18.09 -2.14
N VAL A 74 -35.05 17.82 -2.11
CA VAL A 74 -34.13 18.33 -1.08
C VAL A 74 -32.99 19.06 -1.74
N GLY A 75 -32.71 20.28 -1.33
CA GLY A 75 -31.55 21.06 -1.70
C GLY A 75 -30.60 21.19 -0.51
N ILE A 76 -29.32 20.90 -0.68
CA ILE A 76 -28.33 21.03 0.38
C ILE A 76 -27.19 21.94 -0.07
N ARG A 77 -26.80 22.85 0.83
CA ARG A 77 -25.58 23.67 0.67
C ARG A 77 -24.68 23.39 1.85
N PHE A 78 -23.38 23.35 1.61
CA PHE A 78 -22.39 23.11 2.65
C PHE A 78 -21.50 24.32 2.85
N GLU A 79 -21.11 24.53 4.11
CA GLU A 79 -20.02 25.42 4.49
C GLU A 79 -19.15 24.75 5.56
N THR A 80 -17.97 25.31 5.81
CA THR A 80 -17.05 24.76 6.81
C THR A 80 -17.40 25.26 8.20
N LEU A 81 -17.42 24.36 9.19
CA LEU A 81 -17.48 24.74 10.60
C LEU A 81 -16.24 25.59 10.98
N PRO A 82 -16.40 26.62 11.85
CA PRO A 82 -15.26 27.35 12.40
C PRO A 82 -14.26 26.37 13.08
N GLU A 83 -12.96 26.60 12.88
CA GLU A 83 -11.91 25.73 13.46
C GLU A 83 -12.03 25.60 14.97
N GLU A 84 -12.43 26.66 15.67
CA GLU A 84 -12.64 26.65 17.11
C GLU A 84 -13.69 25.61 17.53
N LYS A 85 -14.80 25.51 16.78
CA LYS A 85 -15.87 24.52 17.02
C LYS A 85 -15.38 23.12 16.68
N VAL A 86 -14.70 22.94 15.55
CA VAL A 86 -14.14 21.65 15.17
C VAL A 86 -13.18 21.14 16.26
N ASN A 87 -12.33 22.02 16.81
CA ASN A 87 -11.37 21.66 17.86
C ASN A 87 -12.05 21.36 19.21
N GLN A 88 -13.22 21.94 19.48
CA GLN A 88 -13.99 21.65 20.68
C GLN A 88 -14.55 20.22 20.70
N PHE A 89 -14.96 19.72 19.54
CA PHE A 89 -15.56 18.38 19.37
C PHE A 89 -14.60 17.33 18.87
N LYS A 90 -13.41 17.70 18.37
CA LYS A 90 -12.36 16.70 18.20
C LYS A 90 -12.14 16.06 19.57
N PRO A 91 -12.21 14.71 19.67
CA PRO A 91 -11.80 14.07 20.90
C PRO A 91 -10.48 14.72 21.28
N LYS A 92 -10.38 15.25 22.51
CA LYS A 92 -9.07 15.69 23.03
C LYS A 92 -8.18 14.48 22.80
N GLU A 93 -7.35 14.55 21.75
CA GLU A 93 -6.18 13.72 21.71
C GLU A 93 -5.51 14.03 23.04
N GLU A 94 -5.65 13.12 24.01
CA GLU A 94 -4.77 13.15 25.15
C GLU A 94 -3.40 13.34 24.51
N ASN A 95 -2.65 14.32 25.01
CA ASN A 95 -1.26 14.59 24.66
C ASN A 95 -0.42 13.39 25.11
N LYS A 96 -0.74 12.22 24.60
CA LYS A 96 0.22 11.17 24.39
C LYS A 96 1.10 11.71 23.27
N PRO A 97 2.41 11.85 23.52
CA PRO A 97 3.33 12.08 22.43
C PRO A 97 2.87 11.09 21.36
N LYS A 98 2.75 11.53 20.08
CA LYS A 98 2.49 10.65 18.95
C LYS A 98 3.65 9.65 18.93
N THR A 99 3.58 8.69 19.81
CA THR A 99 4.30 7.43 19.69
C THR A 99 3.67 6.86 18.43
N ILE A 100 4.42 6.92 17.36
CA ILE A 100 4.14 6.21 16.12
C ILE A 100 4.09 4.76 16.60
N GLU A 101 2.85 4.32 16.96
CA GLU A 101 2.59 2.99 17.45
C GLU A 101 2.71 2.05 16.26
N GLY A 102 3.29 0.88 16.45
CA GLY A 102 3.47 -0.10 15.40
C GLY A 102 4.84 -0.05 14.73
N LEU A 103 4.87 -0.47 13.47
CA LEU A 103 6.10 -0.62 12.69
C LEU A 103 6.87 0.70 12.43
N LEU A 104 6.21 1.85 12.51
CA LEU A 104 6.81 3.17 12.28
C LEU A 104 7.55 3.74 13.52
N SER A 105 7.60 3.01 14.65
CA SER A 105 8.35 3.47 15.83
C SER A 105 9.85 3.50 15.56
N GLN A 106 10.57 4.52 16.08
CA GLN A 106 12.02 4.68 15.85
C GLN A 106 12.89 3.53 16.39
N ASN A 107 12.36 2.76 17.36
CA ASN A 107 13.06 1.63 17.98
C ASN A 107 12.52 0.27 17.52
N ASN A 108 11.87 0.23 16.37
CA ASN A 108 11.34 -1.02 15.83
C ASN A 108 12.50 -1.94 15.38
N PRO A 109 12.57 -3.19 15.85
CA PRO A 109 13.61 -4.13 15.46
C PRO A 109 13.41 -4.75 14.07
N VAL A 110 12.32 -4.44 13.39
CA VAL A 110 11.99 -5.00 12.06
C VAL A 110 12.90 -4.42 10.99
N GLU A 111 13.48 -5.29 10.19
CA GLU A 111 14.25 -4.92 9.01
C GLU A 111 13.32 -4.66 7.82
N PHE A 112 13.26 -3.42 7.36
CA PHE A 112 12.49 -3.02 6.19
C PHE A 112 13.35 -3.12 4.95
N ILE A 113 12.88 -3.88 3.95
CA ILE A 113 13.59 -4.08 2.68
C ILE A 113 12.67 -3.70 1.52
N ALA A 114 12.97 -2.59 0.88
CA ALA A 114 12.26 -2.13 -0.30
C ALA A 114 12.85 -2.78 -1.57
N ILE A 115 11.98 -3.37 -2.37
CA ILE A 115 12.35 -3.90 -3.68
C ILE A 115 11.99 -2.85 -4.73
N ALA A 116 13.00 -2.24 -5.29
CA ALA A 116 12.87 -1.13 -6.24
C ALA A 116 13.36 -1.51 -7.63
N SER A 117 12.86 -0.82 -8.64
CA SER A 117 13.32 -0.97 -10.03
C SER A 117 13.17 0.32 -10.80
N GLY A 118 14.00 0.53 -11.79
CA GLY A 118 13.94 1.74 -12.63
C GLY A 118 12.78 1.77 -13.61
N LYS A 119 12.23 0.62 -13.99
CA LYS A 119 11.11 0.48 -14.94
C LYS A 119 10.27 -0.75 -14.64
N GLY A 120 9.04 -0.77 -15.18
CA GLY A 120 8.17 -1.94 -15.14
C GLY A 120 8.67 -3.11 -15.99
N GLY A 121 8.21 -4.32 -15.70
CA GLY A 121 8.49 -5.52 -16.48
C GLY A 121 9.86 -6.17 -16.24
N VAL A 122 10.63 -5.74 -15.24
CA VAL A 122 11.90 -6.38 -14.87
C VAL A 122 11.74 -7.57 -13.93
N GLY A 123 10.53 -7.87 -13.48
CA GLY A 123 10.23 -8.95 -12.55
C GLY A 123 10.44 -8.58 -11.08
N LYS A 124 10.30 -7.30 -10.72
CA LYS A 124 10.42 -6.78 -9.36
C LYS A 124 9.55 -7.56 -8.36
N SER A 125 8.25 -7.68 -8.63
CA SER A 125 7.29 -8.39 -7.77
C SER A 125 7.60 -9.88 -7.66
N THR A 126 8.05 -10.53 -8.75
CA THR A 126 8.55 -11.91 -8.72
C THR A 126 9.73 -12.06 -7.77
N VAL A 127 10.66 -11.09 -7.78
CA VAL A 127 11.78 -11.06 -6.83
C VAL A 127 11.28 -10.86 -5.41
N ALA A 128 10.36 -9.91 -5.19
CA ALA A 128 9.81 -9.60 -3.86
C ALA A 128 9.15 -10.83 -3.22
N VAL A 129 8.24 -11.50 -3.92
CA VAL A 129 7.54 -12.68 -3.38
C VAL A 129 8.49 -13.85 -3.09
N ASN A 130 9.42 -14.15 -4.01
CA ASN A 130 10.35 -15.27 -3.82
C ASN A 130 11.40 -15.00 -2.76
N LEU A 131 11.87 -13.75 -2.60
CA LEU A 131 12.76 -13.38 -1.52
C LEU A 131 12.05 -13.47 -0.16
N ALA A 132 10.80 -12.99 -0.07
CA ALA A 132 10.01 -13.11 1.16
C ALA A 132 9.83 -14.58 1.56
N VAL A 133 9.47 -15.45 0.60
CA VAL A 133 9.31 -16.90 0.83
C VAL A 133 10.66 -17.55 1.19
N ALA A 134 11.75 -17.15 0.54
CA ALA A 134 13.08 -17.67 0.85
C ALA A 134 13.51 -17.30 2.27
N LEU A 135 13.30 -16.05 2.71
CA LEU A 135 13.56 -15.62 4.09
C LEU A 135 12.72 -16.42 5.09
N ALA A 136 11.44 -16.67 4.78
CA ALA A 136 10.58 -17.49 5.64
C ALA A 136 11.08 -18.95 5.73
N ARG A 137 11.60 -19.52 4.64
CA ARG A 137 12.22 -20.85 4.61
C ARG A 137 13.52 -20.92 5.40
N GLU A 138 14.26 -19.80 5.51
CA GLU A 138 15.44 -19.68 6.40
C GLU A 138 15.03 -19.46 7.88
N GLY A 139 13.75 -19.65 8.22
CA GLY A 139 13.22 -19.57 9.58
C GLY A 139 12.91 -18.15 10.08
N LYS A 140 12.89 -17.15 9.20
CA LYS A 140 12.58 -15.78 9.53
C LYS A 140 11.07 -15.53 9.52
N LYS A 141 10.60 -14.62 10.38
CA LYS A 141 9.21 -14.16 10.42
C LYS A 141 9.07 -12.98 9.48
N VAL A 142 8.34 -13.16 8.38
CA VAL A 142 8.34 -12.24 7.24
C VAL A 142 6.95 -11.69 6.97
N GLY A 143 6.89 -10.37 6.75
CA GLY A 143 5.77 -9.68 6.14
C GLY A 143 6.10 -9.23 4.71
N LEU A 144 5.09 -9.11 3.88
CA LEU A 144 5.18 -8.59 2.52
C LEU A 144 4.06 -7.59 2.27
N VAL A 145 4.42 -6.38 1.85
CA VAL A 145 3.49 -5.34 1.42
C VAL A 145 3.63 -5.16 -0.08
N ASP A 146 2.54 -5.35 -0.81
CA ASP A 146 2.42 -4.97 -2.21
C ASP A 146 1.91 -3.54 -2.29
N ALA A 147 2.81 -2.62 -2.59
CA ALA A 147 2.56 -1.19 -2.73
C ALA A 147 2.48 -0.74 -4.20
N ASP A 148 2.55 -1.67 -5.17
CA ASP A 148 2.41 -1.35 -6.60
C ASP A 148 0.94 -1.23 -7.00
N ILE A 149 0.40 -0.03 -6.86
CA ILE A 149 -1.02 0.29 -7.04
C ILE A 149 -1.51 0.14 -8.47
N TYR A 150 -0.61 0.29 -9.42
CA TYR A 150 -0.94 0.23 -10.85
C TYR A 150 -0.76 -1.17 -11.44
N GLY A 151 -0.11 -2.05 -10.69
CA GLY A 151 0.23 -3.39 -11.15
C GLY A 151 0.34 -4.40 -10.02
N PHE A 152 -0.57 -4.31 -9.03
CA PHE A 152 -0.60 -5.27 -7.94
C PHE A 152 -0.73 -6.69 -8.50
N SER A 153 0.15 -7.57 -8.07
CA SER A 153 0.24 -8.94 -8.61
C SER A 153 0.64 -9.97 -7.54
N VAL A 154 1.00 -9.51 -6.37
CA VAL A 154 1.47 -10.38 -5.28
C VAL A 154 0.44 -11.42 -4.87
N PRO A 155 -0.88 -11.13 -4.69
CA PRO A 155 -1.86 -12.14 -4.36
C PRO A 155 -1.91 -13.27 -5.41
N ASP A 156 -2.01 -12.93 -6.68
CA ASP A 156 -2.04 -13.89 -7.78
C ASP A 156 -0.78 -14.75 -7.84
N MET A 157 0.40 -14.12 -7.67
CA MET A 157 1.69 -14.81 -7.67
C MET A 157 1.85 -15.78 -6.50
N MET A 158 1.22 -15.50 -5.37
CA MET A 158 1.27 -16.32 -4.17
C MET A 158 0.09 -17.29 -4.05
N GLY A 159 -0.85 -17.27 -4.98
CA GLY A 159 -2.05 -18.10 -4.97
C GLY A 159 -2.96 -17.77 -3.77
N ILE A 160 -3.20 -16.49 -3.52
CA ILE A 160 -4.07 -15.98 -2.45
C ILE A 160 -5.41 -15.63 -3.06
N ASP A 161 -6.45 -16.38 -2.68
CA ASP A 161 -7.84 -16.18 -3.11
C ASP A 161 -8.71 -15.57 -2.00
N GLU A 162 -8.14 -15.38 -0.81
CA GLU A 162 -8.83 -14.88 0.38
C GLU A 162 -8.46 -13.43 0.68
N ASN A 163 -9.40 -12.69 1.29
CA ASN A 163 -9.19 -11.33 1.73
C ASN A 163 -8.68 -11.26 3.18
N PRO A 164 -7.96 -10.19 3.57
CA PRO A 164 -7.57 -9.94 4.94
C PRO A 164 -8.78 -9.92 5.87
N GLY A 165 -8.61 -10.46 7.07
CA GLY A 165 -9.62 -10.37 8.13
C GLY A 165 -9.67 -8.97 8.73
N ILE A 166 -10.83 -8.57 9.25
CA ILE A 166 -11.00 -7.30 10.00
C ILE A 166 -11.47 -7.64 11.41
N LYS A 167 -10.75 -7.16 12.43
CA LYS A 167 -11.13 -7.31 13.83
C LYS A 167 -11.09 -5.95 14.54
N GLY A 168 -12.24 -5.30 14.64
CA GLY A 168 -12.33 -3.93 15.11
C GLY A 168 -11.68 -2.97 14.12
N LYS A 169 -10.58 -2.32 14.53
CA LYS A 169 -9.76 -1.44 13.67
C LYS A 169 -8.50 -2.15 13.13
N GLU A 170 -8.24 -3.38 13.56
CA GLU A 170 -7.07 -4.13 13.14
C GLU A 170 -7.36 -4.93 11.85
N VAL A 171 -6.44 -4.87 10.91
CA VAL A 171 -6.43 -5.68 9.70
C VAL A 171 -5.55 -6.90 9.95
N ILE A 172 -6.11 -8.11 9.78
CA ILE A 172 -5.38 -9.37 9.92
C ILE A 172 -4.85 -9.74 8.54
N PRO A 173 -3.53 -9.73 8.32
CA PRO A 173 -2.96 -10.05 7.02
C PRO A 173 -3.21 -11.52 6.64
N VAL A 174 -3.26 -11.80 5.35
CA VAL A 174 -3.32 -13.18 4.85
C VAL A 174 -1.96 -13.84 5.05
N GLU A 175 -1.95 -15.10 5.46
CA GLU A 175 -0.69 -15.86 5.60
C GLU A 175 -0.59 -16.91 4.50
N ARG A 176 0.47 -16.83 3.68
CA ARG A 176 0.73 -17.76 2.59
C ARG A 176 2.22 -18.07 2.48
N HIS A 177 2.58 -19.33 2.31
CA HIS A 177 3.99 -19.80 2.24
C HIS A 177 4.85 -19.35 3.45
N GLY A 178 4.26 -19.17 4.63
CA GLY A 178 4.95 -18.67 5.84
C GLY A 178 5.21 -17.15 5.84
N VAL A 179 4.58 -16.41 4.93
CA VAL A 179 4.69 -14.96 4.80
C VAL A 179 3.33 -14.32 5.08
N LYS A 180 3.29 -13.27 5.89
CA LYS A 180 2.12 -12.42 6.12
C LYS A 180 2.04 -11.38 5.00
N VAL A 181 0.91 -11.33 4.29
CA VAL A 181 0.75 -10.53 3.07
C VAL A 181 -0.35 -9.52 3.21
N ILE A 182 -0.06 -8.30 2.81
CA ILE A 182 -1.03 -7.25 2.54
C ILE A 182 -0.77 -6.70 1.13
N SER A 183 -1.82 -6.52 0.35
CA SER A 183 -1.75 -5.94 -0.99
C SER A 183 -2.81 -4.88 -1.17
N MET A 184 -2.51 -3.88 -1.98
CA MET A 184 -3.49 -2.91 -2.46
C MET A 184 -4.65 -3.59 -3.20
N ALA A 185 -4.40 -4.75 -3.84
CA ALA A 185 -5.41 -5.54 -4.53
C ALA A 185 -6.61 -5.92 -3.65
N PHE A 186 -6.39 -6.15 -2.36
CA PHE A 186 -7.44 -6.55 -1.42
C PHE A 186 -8.48 -5.45 -1.13
N PHE A 187 -8.18 -4.21 -1.48
CA PHE A 187 -9.01 -3.02 -1.21
C PHE A 187 -9.58 -2.40 -2.48
N VAL A 188 -9.42 -3.08 -3.61
CA VAL A 188 -9.92 -2.65 -4.92
C VAL A 188 -10.93 -3.68 -5.43
N GLU A 189 -12.09 -3.23 -5.89
CA GLU A 189 -13.04 -4.12 -6.57
C GLU A 189 -12.45 -4.64 -7.89
N GLU A 190 -12.69 -5.88 -8.22
CA GLU A 190 -12.17 -6.55 -9.42
C GLU A 190 -12.33 -5.70 -10.67
N ASN A 191 -11.20 -5.36 -11.31
CA ASN A 191 -11.12 -4.59 -12.57
C ASN A 191 -11.77 -3.19 -12.56
N ALA A 192 -12.08 -2.62 -11.39
CA ALA A 192 -12.54 -1.25 -11.35
C ALA A 192 -11.38 -0.28 -11.66
N PRO A 193 -11.56 0.71 -12.53
CA PRO A 193 -10.57 1.76 -12.73
C PRO A 193 -10.47 2.62 -11.46
N VAL A 194 -9.43 2.40 -10.68
CA VAL A 194 -9.23 3.14 -9.45
C VAL A 194 -8.41 4.39 -9.72
N ILE A 195 -8.99 5.55 -9.49
CA ILE A 195 -8.27 6.83 -9.58
C ILE A 195 -7.71 7.16 -8.20
N TRP A 196 -6.51 6.69 -7.92
CA TRP A 196 -5.79 7.04 -6.71
C TRP A 196 -5.14 8.42 -6.85
N ARG A 197 -5.37 9.28 -5.87
CA ARG A 197 -4.63 10.55 -5.75
C ARG A 197 -3.49 10.36 -4.75
N GLY A 198 -2.32 10.97 -5.01
CA GLY A 198 -1.12 10.82 -4.17
C GLY A 198 -1.36 10.83 -2.65
N PRO A 199 -2.10 11.80 -2.07
CA PRO A 199 -2.37 11.81 -0.63
C PRO A 199 -3.13 10.58 -0.09
N MET A 200 -3.95 9.93 -0.92
CA MET A 200 -4.67 8.70 -0.52
C MET A 200 -3.73 7.52 -0.41
N LEU A 201 -2.71 7.47 -1.26
CA LEU A 201 -1.72 6.40 -1.29
C LEU A 201 -0.81 6.43 -0.06
N GLY A 202 -0.29 7.59 0.28
CA GLY A 202 0.49 7.78 1.50
C GLY A 202 -0.30 7.39 2.76
N LYS A 203 -1.60 7.75 2.82
CA LYS A 203 -2.48 7.33 3.92
C LYS A 203 -2.66 5.82 3.96
N MET A 204 -2.86 5.17 2.81
CA MET A 204 -3.05 3.72 2.76
C MET A 204 -1.79 2.97 3.21
N LEU A 205 -0.60 3.41 2.75
CA LEU A 205 0.66 2.88 3.23
C LEU A 205 0.83 3.08 4.74
N THR A 206 0.49 4.25 5.26
CA THR A 206 0.49 4.50 6.71
C THR A 206 -0.40 3.49 7.43
N ASN A 207 -1.61 3.23 6.92
CA ASN A 207 -2.52 2.24 7.51
C ASN A 207 -1.92 0.82 7.46
N PHE A 208 -1.21 0.44 6.40
CA PHE A 208 -0.53 -0.87 6.33
C PHE A 208 0.54 -1.03 7.40
N PHE A 209 1.20 0.05 7.78
CA PHE A 209 2.20 0.00 8.86
C PHE A 209 1.61 0.11 10.26
N THR A 210 0.43 0.73 10.43
CA THR A 210 -0.14 1.06 11.74
C THR A 210 -1.36 0.21 12.12
N GLU A 211 -2.16 -0.23 11.15
CA GLU A 211 -3.43 -0.94 11.40
C GLU A 211 -3.34 -2.44 11.13
N VAL A 212 -2.34 -2.88 10.36
CA VAL A 212 -2.14 -4.32 10.09
C VAL A 212 -1.46 -4.99 11.28
N LYS A 213 -2.03 -6.11 11.73
CA LYS A 213 -1.50 -6.91 12.83
C LYS A 213 -0.35 -7.81 12.37
N TRP A 214 0.82 -7.22 12.20
CA TRP A 214 2.02 -7.93 11.76
C TRP A 214 2.54 -8.94 12.80
N GLY A 215 2.31 -8.68 14.11
CA GLY A 215 2.86 -9.49 15.18
C GLY A 215 4.37 -9.32 15.30
N ASP A 216 5.07 -10.43 15.51
CA ASP A 216 6.50 -10.49 15.79
C ASP A 216 7.37 -10.73 14.55
N ILE A 217 7.05 -10.07 13.41
CA ILE A 217 7.87 -10.17 12.19
C ILE A 217 9.28 -9.61 12.43
N GLU A 218 10.26 -10.21 11.75
CA GLU A 218 11.66 -9.78 11.74
C GLU A 218 11.97 -8.97 10.49
N TYR A 219 11.32 -9.29 9.36
CA TYR A 219 11.51 -8.65 8.06
C TYR A 219 10.18 -8.18 7.50
N LEU A 220 10.16 -7.00 6.90
CA LEU A 220 9.05 -6.53 6.07
C LEU A 220 9.57 -6.17 4.68
N ILE A 221 9.17 -6.96 3.70
CA ILE A 221 9.49 -6.73 2.30
C ILE A 221 8.44 -5.78 1.71
N LEU A 222 8.88 -4.79 0.95
CA LEU A 222 8.02 -3.79 0.32
C LEU A 222 8.19 -3.88 -1.19
N ASP A 223 7.17 -4.34 -1.90
CA ASP A 223 7.14 -4.34 -3.36
C ASP A 223 6.69 -2.97 -3.86
N LEU A 224 7.64 -2.09 -4.23
CA LEU A 224 7.36 -0.71 -4.62
C LEU A 224 6.88 -0.62 -6.07
N PRO A 225 6.13 0.43 -6.46
CA PRO A 225 5.91 0.72 -7.87
C PRO A 225 7.23 0.95 -8.62
N PRO A 226 7.26 0.71 -9.94
CA PRO A 226 8.46 0.95 -10.72
C PRO A 226 8.80 2.45 -10.85
N GLY A 227 10.09 2.77 -10.91
CA GLY A 227 10.57 4.13 -11.07
C GLY A 227 10.82 4.86 -9.75
N THR A 228 10.85 6.18 -9.82
CA THR A 228 11.16 7.10 -8.70
C THR A 228 9.96 8.02 -8.40
N GLY A 229 8.75 7.46 -8.40
CA GLY A 229 7.52 8.22 -8.20
C GLY A 229 7.21 8.51 -6.72
N ASP A 230 6.08 9.19 -6.51
CA ASP A 230 5.66 9.69 -5.18
C ASP A 230 5.56 8.58 -4.13
N VAL A 231 5.09 7.38 -4.50
CA VAL A 231 4.97 6.24 -3.56
C VAL A 231 6.32 5.81 -3.01
N ALA A 232 7.35 5.75 -3.84
CA ALA A 232 8.70 5.41 -3.38
C ALA A 232 9.25 6.49 -2.43
N LEU A 233 9.01 7.77 -2.73
CA LEU A 233 9.36 8.89 -1.84
C LEU A 233 8.59 8.85 -0.52
N ASP A 234 7.31 8.53 -0.55
CA ASP A 234 6.48 8.39 0.65
C ASP A 234 7.01 7.26 1.55
N VAL A 235 7.35 6.09 0.97
CA VAL A 235 7.96 4.98 1.72
C VAL A 235 9.30 5.39 2.33
N HIS A 236 10.18 6.06 1.58
CA HIS A 236 11.45 6.56 2.12
C HIS A 236 11.24 7.53 3.28
N THR A 237 10.27 8.42 3.17
CA THR A 237 9.94 9.37 4.23
C THR A 237 9.38 8.69 5.49
N MET A 238 8.53 7.68 5.31
CA MET A 238 7.90 6.94 6.40
C MET A 238 8.86 5.97 7.10
N LEU A 239 9.79 5.39 6.34
CA LEU A 239 10.71 4.35 6.79
C LEU A 239 12.18 4.74 6.52
N PRO A 240 12.70 5.74 7.23
CA PRO A 240 14.05 6.28 6.97
C PRO A 240 15.17 5.26 7.23
N SER A 241 14.89 4.17 7.94
CA SER A 241 15.82 3.05 8.18
C SER A 241 15.71 1.92 7.15
N SER A 242 14.80 2.02 6.17
CA SER A 242 14.65 0.97 5.18
C SER A 242 15.89 0.82 4.29
N LYS A 243 16.14 -0.42 3.89
CA LYS A 243 17.24 -0.78 2.99
C LYS A 243 16.64 -1.15 1.64
N GLU A 244 17.39 -0.96 0.56
CA GLU A 244 16.90 -1.24 -0.77
C GLU A 244 17.64 -2.39 -1.46
N ILE A 245 16.89 -3.16 -2.25
CA ILE A 245 17.41 -4.08 -3.25
C ILE A 245 16.91 -3.59 -4.61
N ILE A 246 17.84 -3.32 -5.52
CA ILE A 246 17.54 -2.84 -6.87
C ILE A 246 17.45 -4.00 -7.84
N VAL A 247 16.30 -4.15 -8.50
CA VAL A 247 16.07 -5.18 -9.50
C VAL A 247 16.24 -4.59 -10.90
N THR A 248 17.05 -5.26 -11.72
CA THR A 248 17.28 -4.90 -13.13
C THR A 248 17.30 -6.15 -14.02
N THR A 249 17.39 -5.95 -15.33
CA THR A 249 17.72 -6.99 -16.32
C THR A 249 19.10 -6.70 -16.92
N PRO A 250 19.74 -7.67 -17.61
CA PRO A 250 21.09 -7.46 -18.16
C PRO A 250 21.17 -6.36 -19.22
N HIS A 251 20.04 -5.92 -19.78
CA HIS A 251 20.04 -4.93 -20.85
C HIS A 251 20.56 -3.58 -20.37
N PRO A 252 21.52 -2.95 -21.07
CA PRO A 252 22.16 -1.71 -20.63
C PRO A 252 21.18 -0.57 -20.32
N THR A 253 20.09 -0.42 -21.11
CA THR A 253 19.08 0.60 -20.84
C THR A 253 18.30 0.34 -19.55
N ALA A 254 18.07 -0.93 -19.18
CA ALA A 254 17.42 -1.26 -17.92
C ALA A 254 18.31 -0.90 -16.73
N ALA A 255 19.60 -1.26 -16.81
CA ALA A 255 20.58 -0.89 -15.78
C ALA A 255 20.71 0.64 -15.63
N PHE A 256 20.78 1.37 -16.74
CA PHE A 256 20.84 2.85 -16.72
C PHE A 256 19.61 3.50 -16.06
N VAL A 257 18.41 2.97 -16.31
CA VAL A 257 17.18 3.50 -15.65
C VAL A 257 17.12 3.06 -14.19
N ALA A 258 17.59 1.83 -13.87
CA ALA A 258 17.66 1.34 -12.49
C ALA A 258 18.66 2.14 -11.62
N ALA A 259 19.73 2.69 -12.22
CA ALA A 259 20.64 3.59 -11.52
C ALA A 259 19.93 4.82 -10.91
N ARG A 260 18.83 5.28 -11.52
CA ARG A 260 18.04 6.39 -10.97
C ARG A 260 17.34 6.00 -9.66
N ALA A 261 16.81 4.77 -9.56
CA ALA A 261 16.23 4.28 -8.31
C ALA A 261 17.31 4.21 -7.21
N GLY A 262 18.47 3.65 -7.52
CA GLY A 262 19.59 3.63 -6.58
C GLY A 262 20.12 5.03 -6.21
N ALA A 263 20.13 5.98 -7.15
CA ALA A 263 20.50 7.37 -6.87
C ALA A 263 19.48 8.04 -5.93
N MET A 264 18.19 7.73 -6.10
CA MET A 264 17.14 8.20 -5.20
C MET A 264 17.34 7.66 -3.78
N ALA A 265 17.58 6.35 -3.62
CA ALA A 265 17.89 5.75 -2.33
C ALA A 265 19.06 6.48 -1.63
N LYS A 266 20.15 6.71 -2.34
CA LYS A 266 21.30 7.47 -1.82
C LYS A 266 20.95 8.92 -1.46
N HIS A 267 20.11 9.57 -2.25
CA HIS A 267 19.69 10.95 -1.99
C HIS A 267 18.81 11.07 -0.75
N THR A 268 18.09 10.01 -0.42
CA THR A 268 17.25 9.92 0.78
C THR A 268 17.93 9.19 1.95
N ASP A 269 19.26 9.02 1.90
CA ASP A 269 20.11 8.38 2.91
C ASP A 269 19.75 6.90 3.21
N HIS A 270 19.17 6.17 2.22
CA HIS A 270 18.87 4.76 2.35
C HIS A 270 20.05 3.89 1.89
N SER A 271 20.28 2.82 2.65
CA SER A 271 21.31 1.83 2.31
C SER A 271 20.86 0.91 1.20
N ILE A 272 21.70 0.68 0.20
CA ILE A 272 21.45 -0.30 -0.85
C ILE A 272 22.15 -1.61 -0.47
N LEU A 273 21.36 -2.66 -0.18
CA LEU A 273 21.87 -4.00 0.15
C LEU A 273 22.56 -4.65 -1.04
N GLY A 274 22.05 -4.39 -2.23
CA GLY A 274 22.62 -4.91 -3.46
C GLY A 274 21.70 -4.84 -4.66
N VAL A 275 22.18 -5.40 -5.75
CA VAL A 275 21.48 -5.52 -7.04
C VAL A 275 21.11 -6.97 -7.28
N ILE A 276 19.92 -7.23 -7.81
CA ILE A 276 19.53 -8.52 -8.38
C ILE A 276 19.34 -8.33 -9.88
N GLU A 277 20.10 -9.08 -10.67
CA GLU A 277 19.91 -9.14 -12.13
C GLU A 277 18.95 -10.27 -12.45
N ASN A 278 17.72 -9.93 -12.83
CA ASN A 278 16.71 -10.88 -13.25
C ASN A 278 16.76 -11.10 -14.77
N MET A 279 16.30 -12.26 -15.23
CA MET A 279 16.33 -12.65 -16.65
C MET A 279 17.76 -12.60 -17.21
N SER A 280 18.76 -12.97 -16.39
CA SER A 280 20.20 -12.86 -16.74
C SER A 280 20.58 -13.73 -17.92
N TYR A 281 20.02 -14.91 -18.00
CA TYR A 281 20.27 -15.88 -19.07
C TYR A 281 19.15 -16.91 -19.15
N PHE A 282 18.97 -17.47 -20.31
CA PHE A 282 18.21 -18.70 -20.50
C PHE A 282 19.21 -19.88 -20.50
N GLU A 283 18.89 -20.98 -19.83
CA GLU A 283 19.70 -22.18 -19.85
C GLU A 283 18.91 -23.34 -20.47
N SER A 284 19.42 -23.85 -21.57
CA SER A 284 18.81 -24.97 -22.28
C SER A 284 18.79 -26.22 -21.40
N LYS A 285 17.61 -26.78 -21.18
CA LYS A 285 17.46 -28.05 -20.41
C LYS A 285 18.14 -29.24 -21.08
N GLU A 286 18.31 -29.20 -22.41
CA GLU A 286 18.90 -30.27 -23.17
C GLU A 286 20.44 -30.22 -23.15
N THR A 287 21.02 -29.05 -23.31
CA THR A 287 22.46 -28.88 -23.50
C THR A 287 23.16 -28.28 -22.29
N GLY A 288 22.44 -27.65 -21.36
CA GLY A 288 23.02 -26.88 -20.25
C GLY A 288 23.68 -25.57 -20.68
N ASN A 289 23.62 -25.21 -21.97
CA ASN A 289 24.24 -24.01 -22.49
C ASN A 289 23.43 -22.78 -22.05
N LYS A 290 24.15 -21.70 -21.67
CA LYS A 290 23.57 -20.41 -21.31
C LYS A 290 23.50 -19.50 -22.51
N GLU A 291 22.31 -18.95 -22.76
CA GLU A 291 22.05 -17.96 -23.78
C GLU A 291 21.68 -16.63 -23.14
N TYR A 292 22.38 -15.57 -23.50
CA TYR A 292 22.19 -14.23 -22.92
C TYR A 292 21.24 -13.38 -23.79
N VAL A 293 19.96 -13.72 -23.77
CA VAL A 293 18.92 -13.16 -24.64
C VAL A 293 18.80 -11.63 -24.51
N PHE A 294 18.98 -11.11 -23.29
CA PHE A 294 18.86 -9.67 -23.01
C PHE A 294 20.21 -8.96 -22.81
N GLY A 295 21.31 -9.59 -23.20
CA GLY A 295 22.66 -9.07 -22.97
C GLY A 295 23.31 -9.68 -21.71
N LYS A 296 24.41 -9.09 -21.25
CA LYS A 296 25.20 -9.64 -20.15
C LYS A 296 25.81 -8.53 -19.30
N GLY A 297 25.81 -8.72 -17.97
CA GLY A 297 26.61 -7.92 -17.03
C GLY A 297 26.01 -6.56 -16.70
N GLY A 298 24.74 -6.28 -17.04
CA GLY A 298 24.07 -5.03 -16.67
C GLY A 298 23.93 -4.88 -15.15
N GLY A 299 23.62 -5.96 -14.43
CA GLY A 299 23.53 -5.96 -12.97
C GLY A 299 24.86 -5.75 -12.28
N THR A 300 25.93 -6.38 -12.76
CA THR A 300 27.29 -6.15 -12.23
C THR A 300 27.68 -4.68 -12.40
N LYS A 301 27.52 -4.13 -13.61
CA LYS A 301 27.82 -2.72 -13.88
C LYS A 301 27.02 -1.78 -12.99
N LEU A 302 25.74 -2.07 -12.78
CA LEU A 302 24.88 -1.28 -11.89
C LEU A 302 25.35 -1.39 -10.43
N ALA A 303 25.73 -2.58 -9.96
CA ALA A 303 26.25 -2.76 -8.61
C ALA A 303 27.52 -1.96 -8.38
N ASP A 304 28.46 -1.95 -9.35
CA ASP A 304 29.67 -1.14 -9.32
C ASP A 304 29.35 0.36 -9.27
N GLU A 305 28.42 0.85 -10.11
CA GLU A 305 28.01 2.24 -10.16
C GLU A 305 27.35 2.70 -8.85
N LEU A 306 26.57 1.82 -8.23
CA LEU A 306 25.92 2.06 -6.96
C LEU A 306 26.85 1.82 -5.75
N ASN A 307 28.07 1.35 -5.97
CA ASN A 307 29.02 0.94 -4.94
C ASN A 307 28.43 -0.06 -3.94
N THR A 308 27.81 -1.10 -4.49
CA THR A 308 27.16 -2.20 -3.76
C THR A 308 27.51 -3.55 -4.39
N GLN A 309 26.92 -4.63 -3.88
CA GLN A 309 27.18 -6.00 -4.36
C GLN A 309 26.10 -6.49 -5.33
N LEU A 310 26.45 -7.39 -6.23
CA LEU A 310 25.51 -8.21 -6.97
C LEU A 310 25.05 -9.36 -6.06
N LEU A 311 23.80 -9.33 -5.60
CA LEU A 311 23.23 -10.37 -4.73
C LEU A 311 23.00 -11.67 -5.48
N GLY A 312 22.59 -11.59 -6.74
CA GLY A 312 22.35 -12.77 -7.57
C GLY A 312 21.98 -12.45 -9.01
N GLU A 313 22.20 -13.45 -9.86
CA GLU A 313 21.74 -13.50 -11.24
C GLU A 313 20.66 -14.59 -11.36
N LEU A 314 19.46 -14.18 -11.73
CA LEU A 314 18.31 -15.07 -11.87
C LEU A 314 18.11 -15.45 -13.33
N PRO A 315 18.11 -16.73 -13.69
CA PRO A 315 17.83 -17.16 -15.05
C PRO A 315 16.37 -16.88 -15.45
N LEU A 316 16.14 -16.79 -16.76
CA LEU A 316 14.81 -16.76 -17.33
C LEU A 316 14.23 -18.18 -17.29
N GLU A 317 13.42 -18.43 -16.28
CA GLU A 317 12.78 -19.72 -16.07
C GLU A 317 11.41 -19.50 -15.41
N GLN A 318 10.47 -20.37 -15.68
CA GLN A 318 9.17 -20.38 -15.00
C GLN A 318 9.16 -21.48 -13.92
N PRO A 319 8.47 -21.26 -12.79
CA PRO A 319 8.22 -22.33 -11.83
C PRO A 319 7.37 -23.44 -12.47
N SER A 320 7.32 -24.59 -11.81
CA SER A 320 6.49 -25.72 -12.27
C SER A 320 5.05 -25.26 -12.43
N TRP A 321 4.55 -25.35 -13.66
CA TRP A 321 3.21 -24.89 -13.98
C TRP A 321 2.14 -25.85 -13.46
N ASN A 322 1.16 -25.29 -12.75
CA ASN A 322 -0.04 -26.00 -12.33
C ASN A 322 -1.24 -25.33 -13.02
N PRO A 323 -2.06 -26.07 -13.81
CA PRO A 323 -3.21 -25.50 -14.51
C PRO A 323 -4.28 -24.85 -13.61
N LYS A 324 -4.23 -25.12 -12.30
CA LYS A 324 -5.16 -24.57 -11.31
C LYS A 324 -4.70 -23.22 -10.74
N ASP A 325 -3.42 -22.88 -10.93
CA ASP A 325 -2.86 -21.65 -10.42
C ASP A 325 -2.89 -20.58 -11.51
N PHE A 326 -3.45 -19.42 -11.22
CA PHE A 326 -3.60 -18.34 -12.20
C PHE A 326 -2.23 -17.79 -12.62
N ALA A 327 -1.34 -17.52 -11.68
CA ALA A 327 -0.03 -16.95 -11.95
C ALA A 327 1.06 -17.57 -11.06
N PRO A 328 1.37 -18.90 -11.17
CA PRO A 328 2.34 -19.54 -10.29
C PRO A 328 3.71 -18.88 -10.45
N SER A 329 4.23 -18.32 -9.36
CA SER A 329 5.50 -17.57 -9.38
C SER A 329 6.45 -17.98 -8.26
N ILE A 330 6.04 -18.91 -7.37
CA ILE A 330 6.86 -19.36 -6.24
C ILE A 330 7.68 -20.59 -6.64
N TYR A 331 9.00 -20.45 -6.61
CA TYR A 331 9.93 -21.57 -6.86
C TYR A 331 10.06 -22.45 -5.63
N GLN A 332 10.09 -23.76 -5.82
CA GLN A 332 10.28 -24.71 -4.74
C GLN A 332 11.71 -24.66 -4.22
N SER A 333 11.94 -25.07 -2.97
CA SER A 333 13.27 -24.99 -2.34
C SER A 333 14.33 -25.86 -3.00
N ASP A 334 13.93 -26.94 -3.67
CA ASP A 334 14.80 -27.85 -4.42
C ASP A 334 15.02 -27.44 -5.88
N ASP A 335 14.18 -26.52 -6.40
CA ASP A 335 14.37 -25.92 -7.71
C ASP A 335 15.70 -25.13 -7.77
N ARG A 336 16.25 -25.01 -8.96
CA ARG A 336 17.46 -24.21 -9.19
C ARG A 336 17.28 -22.76 -8.73
N LEU A 337 16.19 -22.12 -9.12
CA LEU A 337 15.88 -20.74 -8.70
C LEU A 337 15.57 -20.65 -7.21
N GLY A 338 14.90 -21.64 -6.63
CA GLY A 338 14.68 -21.71 -5.19
C GLY A 338 16.00 -21.69 -4.41
N LYS A 339 17.01 -22.43 -4.86
CA LYS A 339 18.37 -22.42 -4.27
C LYS A 339 19.07 -21.07 -4.43
N ILE A 340 18.91 -20.41 -5.58
CA ILE A 340 19.47 -19.07 -5.79
C ILE A 340 18.80 -18.07 -4.84
N TYR A 341 17.47 -18.10 -4.70
CA TYR A 341 16.76 -17.24 -3.75
C TYR A 341 17.15 -17.51 -2.29
N SER A 342 17.36 -18.78 -1.90
CA SER A 342 17.91 -19.11 -0.56
C SER A 342 19.29 -18.48 -0.36
N SER A 343 20.19 -18.57 -1.35
CA SER A 343 21.50 -17.92 -1.28
C SER A 343 21.39 -16.39 -1.16
N ILE A 344 20.45 -15.77 -1.89
CA ILE A 344 20.19 -14.32 -1.77
C ILE A 344 19.64 -13.99 -0.38
N ALA A 345 18.69 -14.75 0.14
CA ALA A 345 18.12 -14.57 1.47
C ALA A 345 19.21 -14.65 2.56
N GLN A 346 20.13 -15.61 2.47
CA GLN A 346 21.25 -15.74 3.40
C GLN A 346 22.19 -14.52 3.35
N LYS A 347 22.48 -13.98 2.16
CA LYS A 347 23.25 -12.74 2.01
C LYS A 347 22.53 -11.54 2.63
N VAL A 348 21.22 -11.45 2.45
CA VAL A 348 20.37 -10.40 3.06
C VAL A 348 20.42 -10.52 4.58
N ILE A 349 20.22 -11.72 5.13
CA ILE A 349 20.29 -11.97 6.57
C ILE A 349 21.66 -11.57 7.12
N ALA A 350 22.74 -11.96 6.45
CA ALA A 350 24.10 -11.61 6.88
C ALA A 350 24.37 -10.10 6.85
N ALA A 351 23.77 -9.37 5.90
CA ALA A 351 23.93 -7.91 5.80
C ALA A 351 23.06 -7.11 6.79
N THR A 352 22.00 -7.72 7.33
CA THR A 352 21.06 -7.06 8.26
C THR A 352 21.34 -7.41 9.74
N ASN A 353 21.98 -8.55 10.02
CA ASN A 353 22.33 -8.99 11.38
C ASN A 353 23.63 -8.34 11.94
N LYS A 354 23.98 -7.13 11.52
CA LYS A 354 25.19 -6.44 12.01
C LYS A 354 24.95 -5.58 13.23
#